data_85955a283c82bb47da64dbfa95efe683
#
_entry.id   85955a283c82bb47da64dbfa95efe683
#
_cell.length_a   1.000
_cell.length_b   1.000
_cell.length_c   1.000
_cell.angle_alpha   90.00
_cell.angle_beta   90.00
_cell.angle_gamma   90.00
#
_symmetry.space_group_name_H-M   'P 1'
#
loop_
_entity.id
_entity.type
_entity.pdbx_description
1 polymer ?
#
loop_
_entity_poly.entity_id
_entity_poly.type
_entity_poly.pdbx_seq_one_letter_code
_entity_poly.pdbx_strand_id
1 'polypeptide(L)'
;MTVMTENVVWLNDVSISDIEKVGGKNASLGEMISGLSSQGIQVPGGFATTAEAFESFLSHSNLRHQINELLLSLDITNIEDLTQTGAAIRQWVEEAPFPKELYESIVDSYQALTDQLGPDVTFAVRSSATAEDLPEASFAGQQETFLNVSGIDDILLAIKKVFASLYNDRAISYRVHQGFKHEIVSLSAGVQQMVRSDIGSSGVMFTLDTESGFNDVVFITSAYGLGETVVQGSVNPDEFYVHKPTLSSGRPAILSRKLGSKSIKMIYADAKSNISVQTVSVKKQQRLQFSLNDTQIEQLAQYAMAIELHYGRAMDIEWALDGNDGKLYIVQARPETVKSRQNNSQKIERYQLQETSNILIEGRAIGQKIGTGKARVIQDLSEMNQVKKGDVLVTDMTDPDWEPVMKLASAIITNRGGRTCHAAIIALSLIHI
;
A
#
# COMPACT_ATOMS: atom_id res chain seq x y z
N MET A 1 7.29 6.39 40.44
CA MET A 1 6.77 5.23 39.68
C MET A 1 7.25 5.45 38.27
N THR A 2 8.24 4.68 37.85
CA THR A 2 8.64 4.65 36.43
C THR A 2 7.49 3.99 35.67
N VAL A 3 6.81 4.73 34.83
CA VAL A 3 5.84 4.15 33.88
C VAL A 3 6.68 3.23 33.01
N MET A 4 6.46 1.92 33.11
CA MET A 4 7.09 0.96 32.18
C MET A 4 6.47 1.25 30.81
N THR A 5 7.27 1.73 29.89
CA THR A 5 6.87 2.00 28.50
C THR A 5 6.65 0.66 27.82
N GLU A 6 5.50 0.49 27.21
CA GLU A 6 5.16 -0.72 26.46
C GLU A 6 5.82 -0.65 25.08
N ASN A 7 6.89 -1.44 24.86
CA ASN A 7 7.66 -1.40 23.63
C ASN A 7 6.96 -2.12 22.46
N VAL A 8 6.18 -3.15 22.76
CA VAL A 8 5.49 -4.00 21.80
C VAL A 8 4.06 -4.23 22.26
N VAL A 9 3.11 -4.20 21.35
CA VAL A 9 1.68 -4.46 21.60
C VAL A 9 1.15 -5.48 20.61
N TRP A 10 0.19 -6.30 21.02
CA TRP A 10 -0.51 -7.20 20.12
C TRP A 10 -1.51 -6.43 19.25
N LEU A 11 -1.66 -6.82 17.97
CA LEU A 11 -2.61 -6.16 17.08
C LEU A 11 -4.08 -6.29 17.56
N ASN A 12 -4.42 -7.38 18.25
CA ASN A 12 -5.76 -7.55 18.83
C ASN A 12 -6.04 -6.70 20.08
N ASP A 13 -5.03 -6.05 20.64
CA ASP A 13 -5.16 -5.20 21.84
C ASP A 13 -5.15 -3.70 21.51
N VAL A 14 -5.11 -3.35 20.21
CA VAL A 14 -5.14 -1.96 19.74
C VAL A 14 -6.39 -1.70 18.90
N SER A 15 -6.76 -0.43 18.80
CA SER A 15 -7.93 0.04 18.06
C SER A 15 -7.61 1.32 17.28
N ILE A 16 -8.60 1.88 16.59
CA ILE A 16 -8.44 3.13 15.86
C ILE A 16 -8.10 4.33 16.77
N SER A 17 -8.33 4.23 18.08
CA SER A 17 -7.92 5.25 19.05
C SER A 17 -6.42 5.27 19.35
N ASP A 18 -5.69 4.24 18.93
CA ASP A 18 -4.26 4.03 19.22
C ASP A 18 -3.33 4.48 18.08
N ILE A 19 -3.80 5.32 17.15
CA ILE A 19 -3.01 5.81 16.00
C ILE A 19 -1.72 6.48 16.45
N GLU A 20 -1.74 7.27 17.51
CA GLU A 20 -0.54 7.94 18.05
C GLU A 20 0.47 6.94 18.62
N LYS A 21 0.01 5.74 19.03
CA LYS A 21 0.82 4.69 19.62
C LYS A 21 1.41 3.73 18.58
N VAL A 22 0.61 3.32 17.58
CA VAL A 22 1.00 2.24 16.64
C VAL A 22 0.87 2.64 15.16
N GLY A 23 0.52 3.88 14.87
CA GLY A 23 0.26 4.35 13.51
C GLY A 23 -1.06 3.86 12.91
N GLY A 24 -1.46 4.48 11.79
CA GLY A 24 -2.79 4.27 11.20
C GLY A 24 -3.04 2.83 10.73
N LYS A 25 -2.08 2.21 10.07
CA LYS A 25 -2.24 0.83 9.55
C LYS A 25 -2.42 -0.20 10.65
N ASN A 26 -1.57 -0.17 11.69
CA ASN A 26 -1.64 -1.12 12.79
C ASN A 26 -2.91 -0.90 13.64
N ALA A 27 -3.29 0.36 13.88
CA ALA A 27 -4.53 0.70 14.56
C ALA A 27 -5.76 0.19 13.81
N SER A 28 -5.79 0.36 12.48
CA SER A 28 -6.86 -0.17 11.64
C SER A 28 -6.93 -1.70 11.62
N LEU A 29 -5.77 -2.39 11.61
CA LEU A 29 -5.74 -3.84 11.73
C LEU A 29 -6.35 -4.31 13.06
N GLY A 30 -5.94 -3.72 14.17
CA GLY A 30 -6.49 -4.04 15.50
C GLY A 30 -7.98 -3.79 15.59
N GLU A 31 -8.46 -2.66 15.08
CA GLU A 31 -9.88 -2.34 14.99
C GLU A 31 -10.68 -3.41 14.23
N MET A 32 -10.16 -3.88 13.10
CA MET A 32 -10.81 -4.92 12.31
C MET A 32 -10.78 -6.29 13.01
N ILE A 33 -9.67 -6.64 13.67
CA ILE A 33 -9.55 -7.90 14.43
C ILE A 33 -10.60 -7.93 15.56
N SER A 34 -10.71 -6.87 16.34
CA SER A 34 -11.62 -6.80 17.49
C SER A 34 -13.10 -6.58 17.07
N GLY A 35 -13.34 -5.68 16.11
CA GLY A 35 -14.68 -5.23 15.74
C GLY A 35 -15.40 -6.10 14.72
N LEU A 36 -14.68 -6.82 13.84
CA LEU A 36 -15.27 -7.48 12.67
C LEU A 36 -15.12 -9.02 12.66
N SER A 37 -14.34 -9.60 13.56
CA SER A 37 -14.16 -11.06 13.63
C SER A 37 -15.48 -11.81 13.89
N SER A 38 -16.40 -11.22 14.66
CA SER A 38 -17.74 -11.80 14.91
C SER A 38 -18.62 -11.86 13.66
N GLN A 39 -18.29 -11.10 12.61
CA GLN A 39 -18.96 -11.11 11.31
C GLN A 39 -18.29 -12.07 10.31
N GLY A 40 -17.34 -12.90 10.77
CA GLY A 40 -16.63 -13.88 9.95
C GLY A 40 -15.49 -13.31 9.10
N ILE A 41 -15.15 -12.03 9.27
CA ILE A 41 -14.01 -11.40 8.59
C ILE A 41 -12.72 -11.87 9.26
N GLN A 42 -11.85 -12.48 8.47
CA GLN A 42 -10.55 -12.94 8.94
C GLN A 42 -9.49 -11.86 8.71
N VAL A 43 -8.75 -11.51 9.75
CA VAL A 43 -7.61 -10.57 9.67
C VAL A 43 -6.40 -11.28 10.28
N PRO A 44 -5.25 -11.37 9.58
CA PRO A 44 -4.07 -12.01 10.15
C PRO A 44 -3.58 -11.25 11.38
N GLY A 45 -3.32 -11.98 12.46
CA GLY A 45 -2.79 -11.43 13.70
C GLY A 45 -1.31 -11.10 13.63
N GLY A 46 -0.78 -10.61 14.74
CA GLY A 46 0.61 -10.21 14.90
C GLY A 46 0.82 -9.24 16.04
N PHE A 47 1.95 -8.57 16.04
CA PHE A 47 2.30 -7.53 17.01
C PHE A 47 2.87 -6.29 16.31
N ALA A 48 2.96 -5.19 17.03
CA ALA A 48 3.57 -3.96 16.55
C ALA A 48 4.48 -3.36 17.60
N THR A 49 5.61 -2.78 17.17
CA THR A 49 6.39 -1.89 18.05
C THR A 49 5.63 -0.59 18.24
N THR A 50 5.79 0.09 19.36
CA THR A 50 5.14 1.39 19.59
C THR A 50 5.96 2.55 19.00
N ALA A 51 5.31 3.68 18.77
CA ALA A 51 6.00 4.94 18.42
C ALA A 51 7.01 5.35 19.49
N GLU A 52 6.71 5.11 20.76
CA GLU A 52 7.61 5.37 21.88
C GLU A 52 8.85 4.46 21.84
N ALA A 53 8.69 3.20 21.43
CA ALA A 53 9.80 2.27 21.20
C ALA A 53 10.74 2.76 20.09
N PHE A 54 10.19 3.32 19.01
CA PHE A 54 10.98 3.95 17.95
C PHE A 54 11.77 5.16 18.47
N GLU A 55 11.15 6.03 19.25
CA GLU A 55 11.82 7.18 19.85
C GLU A 55 12.93 6.74 20.84
N SER A 56 12.66 5.72 21.66
CA SER A 56 13.64 5.11 22.56
C SER A 56 14.83 4.54 21.78
N PHE A 57 14.57 3.85 20.68
CA PHE A 57 15.61 3.30 19.78
C PHE A 57 16.53 4.40 19.24
N LEU A 58 15.95 5.49 18.68
CA LEU A 58 16.75 6.61 18.16
C LEU A 58 17.54 7.33 19.25
N SER A 59 17.00 7.41 20.45
CA SER A 59 17.65 8.10 21.59
C SER A 59 18.78 7.28 22.19
N HIS A 60 18.67 5.94 22.23
CA HIS A 60 19.62 5.03 22.85
C HIS A 60 21.04 5.19 22.30
N SER A 61 21.20 5.35 20.99
CA SER A 61 22.49 5.49 20.30
C SER A 61 22.80 6.94 19.91
N ASN A 62 22.14 7.92 20.51
CA ASN A 62 22.26 9.35 20.18
C ASN A 62 21.93 9.66 18.69
N LEU A 63 21.26 8.75 18.00
CA LEU A 63 20.91 8.92 16.58
C LEU A 63 19.98 10.11 16.37
N ARG A 64 19.04 10.35 17.27
CA ARG A 64 18.09 11.47 17.17
C ARG A 64 18.83 12.79 16.97
N HIS A 65 19.86 13.06 17.74
CA HIS A 65 20.65 14.29 17.63
C HIS A 65 21.40 14.35 16.30
N GLN A 66 22.13 13.29 15.95
CA GLN A 66 22.93 13.22 14.72
C GLN A 66 22.06 13.38 13.47
N ILE A 67 20.89 12.74 13.43
CA ILE A 67 19.95 12.82 12.33
C ILE A 67 19.41 14.26 12.19
N ASN A 68 19.01 14.88 13.30
CA ASN A 68 18.49 16.24 13.28
C ASN A 68 19.53 17.25 12.80
N GLU A 69 20.78 17.17 13.25
CA GLU A 69 21.85 18.03 12.77
C GLU A 69 22.07 17.91 11.26
N LEU A 70 22.05 16.67 10.74
CA LEU A 70 22.26 16.43 9.32
C LEU A 70 21.10 16.95 8.46
N LEU A 71 19.85 16.71 8.92
CA LEU A 71 18.65 17.18 8.20
C LEU A 71 18.46 18.70 8.25
N LEU A 72 18.93 19.38 9.30
CA LEU A 72 18.86 20.85 9.38
C LEU A 72 19.78 21.55 8.36
N SER A 73 20.86 20.91 7.95
CA SER A 73 21.81 21.45 6.96
C SER A 73 21.48 21.04 5.52
N LEU A 74 20.47 20.16 5.32
CA LEU A 74 20.16 19.56 4.03
C LEU A 74 19.41 20.53 3.10
N ASP A 75 19.94 20.73 1.89
CA ASP A 75 19.20 21.33 0.78
C ASP A 75 18.51 20.24 -0.05
N ILE A 76 17.20 20.06 0.13
CA ILE A 76 16.39 19.04 -0.58
C ILE A 76 16.27 19.31 -2.09
N THR A 77 16.67 20.50 -2.59
CA THR A 77 16.68 20.80 -4.03
C THR A 77 17.90 20.21 -4.72
N ASN A 78 18.96 19.90 -3.96
CA ASN A 78 20.11 19.16 -4.41
C ASN A 78 19.87 17.65 -4.23
N ILE A 79 19.52 16.96 -5.31
CA ILE A 79 19.17 15.53 -5.32
C ILE A 79 20.35 14.66 -4.82
N GLU A 80 21.60 15.03 -5.16
CA GLU A 80 22.77 14.27 -4.74
C GLU A 80 22.97 14.35 -3.23
N ASP A 81 22.87 15.55 -2.64
CA ASP A 81 22.95 15.74 -1.19
C ASP A 81 21.81 15.01 -0.45
N LEU A 82 20.58 15.07 -1.01
CA LEU A 82 19.43 14.35 -0.45
C LEU A 82 19.67 12.85 -0.41
N THR A 83 20.16 12.27 -1.52
CA THR A 83 20.41 10.84 -1.62
C THR A 83 21.55 10.39 -0.71
N GLN A 84 22.64 11.14 -0.64
CA GLN A 84 23.76 10.82 0.26
C GLN A 84 23.35 10.94 1.72
N THR A 85 22.64 11.99 2.09
CA THR A 85 22.14 12.22 3.45
C THR A 85 21.15 11.13 3.86
N GLY A 86 20.17 10.81 3.02
CA GLY A 86 19.21 9.74 3.28
C GLY A 86 19.90 8.39 3.46
N ALA A 87 20.84 8.05 2.58
CA ALA A 87 21.59 6.79 2.68
C ALA A 87 22.41 6.69 3.96
N ALA A 88 23.12 7.76 4.36
CA ALA A 88 23.89 7.79 5.59
C ALA A 88 23.02 7.56 6.84
N ILE A 89 21.86 8.25 6.91
CA ILE A 89 20.92 8.09 8.03
C ILE A 89 20.37 6.67 8.09
N ARG A 90 19.95 6.10 6.96
CA ARG A 90 19.43 4.72 6.89
C ARG A 90 20.47 3.72 7.37
N GLN A 91 21.72 3.87 6.94
CA GLN A 91 22.82 3.03 7.41
C GLN A 91 23.00 3.11 8.94
N TRP A 92 23.02 4.30 9.52
CA TRP A 92 23.13 4.47 10.98
C TRP A 92 22.00 3.77 11.74
N VAL A 93 20.76 3.88 11.23
CA VAL A 93 19.59 3.23 11.84
C VAL A 93 19.71 1.70 11.74
N GLU A 94 20.14 1.16 10.61
CA GLU A 94 20.27 -0.29 10.42
C GLU A 94 21.40 -0.90 11.26
N GLU A 95 22.52 -0.16 11.46
CA GLU A 95 23.67 -0.61 12.24
C GLU A 95 23.48 -0.44 13.74
N ALA A 96 22.61 0.47 14.20
CA ALA A 96 22.42 0.75 15.61
C ALA A 96 21.90 -0.47 16.40
N PRO A 97 22.40 -0.71 17.62
CA PRO A 97 21.87 -1.76 18.49
C PRO A 97 20.48 -1.38 19.02
N PHE A 98 19.62 -2.35 19.20
CA PHE A 98 18.37 -2.15 19.94
C PHE A 98 18.63 -1.91 21.43
N PRO A 99 17.85 -1.03 22.09
CA PRO A 99 17.75 -1.04 23.55
C PRO A 99 17.38 -2.44 24.04
N LYS A 100 17.98 -2.86 25.16
CA LYS A 100 17.81 -4.23 25.68
C LYS A 100 16.35 -4.61 25.86
N GLU A 101 15.57 -3.74 26.47
CA GLU A 101 14.16 -3.97 26.77
C GLU A 101 13.31 -4.11 25.50
N LEU A 102 13.62 -3.33 24.46
CA LEU A 102 12.94 -3.43 23.16
C LEU A 102 13.30 -4.75 22.46
N TYR A 103 14.59 -5.10 22.45
CA TYR A 103 15.05 -6.38 21.90
C TYR A 103 14.35 -7.57 22.55
N GLU A 104 14.33 -7.64 23.88
CA GLU A 104 13.69 -8.72 24.64
C GLU A 104 12.17 -8.77 24.33
N SER A 105 11.48 -7.61 24.29
CA SER A 105 10.05 -7.56 23.98
C SER A 105 9.73 -8.06 22.54
N ILE A 106 10.58 -7.78 21.56
CA ILE A 106 10.41 -8.28 20.18
C ILE A 106 10.64 -9.80 20.15
N VAL A 107 11.69 -10.29 20.79
CA VAL A 107 12.03 -11.73 20.84
C VAL A 107 10.91 -12.53 21.49
N ASP A 108 10.41 -12.09 22.65
CA ASP A 108 9.33 -12.75 23.39
C ASP A 108 8.03 -12.79 22.57
N SER A 109 7.69 -11.67 21.91
CA SER A 109 6.49 -11.61 21.04
C SER A 109 6.60 -12.49 19.81
N TYR A 110 7.79 -12.53 19.18
CA TYR A 110 8.06 -13.43 18.05
C TYR A 110 7.95 -14.90 18.47
N GLN A 111 8.54 -15.26 19.61
CA GLN A 111 8.48 -16.64 20.15
C GLN A 111 7.03 -17.04 20.42
N ALA A 112 6.24 -16.18 21.06
CA ALA A 112 4.84 -16.45 21.34
C ALA A 112 4.01 -16.67 20.06
N LEU A 113 4.28 -15.88 18.97
CA LEU A 113 3.63 -16.10 17.68
C LEU A 113 4.04 -17.44 17.04
N THR A 114 5.32 -17.77 17.05
CA THR A 114 5.80 -19.02 16.46
C THR A 114 5.32 -20.25 17.23
N ASP A 115 5.20 -20.16 18.55
CA ASP A 115 4.63 -21.22 19.38
C ASP A 115 3.14 -21.45 19.08
N GLN A 116 2.40 -20.38 18.74
CA GLN A 116 0.98 -20.45 18.41
C GLN A 116 0.73 -20.92 16.96
N LEU A 117 1.51 -20.42 15.99
CA LEU A 117 1.26 -20.56 14.55
C LEU A 117 2.09 -21.69 13.90
N GLY A 118 3.12 -22.17 14.60
CA GLY A 118 4.04 -23.18 14.10
C GLY A 118 5.35 -22.59 13.58
N PRO A 119 6.42 -23.43 13.45
CA PRO A 119 7.77 -22.96 13.13
C PRO A 119 7.94 -22.45 11.69
N ASP A 120 7.07 -22.86 10.77
CA ASP A 120 7.15 -22.51 9.33
C ASP A 120 6.40 -21.21 9.00
N VAL A 121 5.88 -20.51 10.01
CA VAL A 121 5.18 -19.24 9.82
C VAL A 121 6.13 -18.15 9.32
N THR A 122 5.66 -17.36 8.36
CA THR A 122 6.38 -16.18 7.86
C THR A 122 5.55 -14.92 8.11
N PHE A 123 6.22 -13.78 8.08
CA PHE A 123 5.62 -12.50 8.45
C PHE A 123 5.82 -11.45 7.36
N ALA A 124 4.88 -10.50 7.30
CA ALA A 124 5.06 -9.21 6.69
C ALA A 124 5.48 -8.21 7.76
N VAL A 125 6.61 -7.54 7.56
CA VAL A 125 7.06 -6.45 8.44
C VAL A 125 6.79 -5.13 7.73
N ARG A 126 5.88 -4.33 8.29
CA ARG A 126 5.28 -3.16 7.63
C ARG A 126 5.43 -1.91 8.46
N SER A 127 5.68 -0.79 7.80
CA SER A 127 5.63 0.53 8.43
C SER A 127 4.21 0.99 8.70
N SER A 128 4.01 1.65 9.83
CA SER A 128 2.78 2.33 10.20
C SER A 128 3.15 3.65 10.88
N ALA A 129 2.97 4.78 10.18
CA ALA A 129 3.32 6.09 10.69
C ALA A 129 2.17 6.68 11.52
N THR A 130 2.53 7.46 12.54
CA THR A 130 1.56 8.18 13.38
C THR A 130 0.87 9.32 12.63
N ALA A 131 1.44 9.77 11.53
CA ALA A 131 0.92 10.86 10.68
C ALA A 131 0.47 10.41 9.28
N GLU A 132 0.31 9.10 9.03
CA GLU A 132 0.09 8.54 7.68
C GLU A 132 -1.25 8.93 7.04
N ASP A 133 -2.31 9.02 7.84
CA ASP A 133 -3.69 9.26 7.37
C ASP A 133 -4.25 10.62 7.84
N LEU A 134 -3.40 11.64 7.94
CA LEU A 134 -3.88 12.97 8.25
C LEU A 134 -4.77 13.51 7.10
N PRO A 135 -5.85 14.23 7.41
CA PRO A 135 -6.78 14.74 6.40
C PRO A 135 -6.15 15.61 5.31
N GLU A 136 -5.01 16.23 5.59
CA GLU A 136 -4.34 17.18 4.70
C GLU A 136 -3.04 16.62 4.09
N ALA A 137 -2.56 15.45 4.56
CA ALA A 137 -1.31 14.88 4.11
C ALA A 137 -1.35 13.34 4.14
N SER A 138 -1.08 12.70 3.01
CA SER A 138 -1.00 11.23 2.90
C SER A 138 0.45 10.81 2.70
N PHE A 139 0.98 10.02 3.64
CA PHE A 139 2.28 9.37 3.50
C PHE A 139 2.20 8.03 2.74
N ALA A 140 1.09 7.79 2.04
CA ALA A 140 0.89 6.57 1.28
C ALA A 140 2.01 6.35 0.26
N GLY A 141 2.56 5.13 0.20
CA GLY A 141 3.64 4.76 -0.71
C GLY A 141 5.03 5.31 -0.35
N GLN A 142 5.19 6.03 0.76
CA GLN A 142 6.46 6.63 1.18
C GLN A 142 7.38 5.64 1.93
N GLN A 143 6.84 4.53 2.41
CA GLN A 143 7.47 3.62 3.36
C GLN A 143 7.50 2.19 2.84
N GLU A 144 8.30 1.34 3.47
CA GLU A 144 8.60 0.00 2.98
C GLU A 144 7.81 -1.10 3.69
N THR A 145 7.64 -2.22 2.99
CA THR A 145 7.07 -3.46 3.48
C THR A 145 8.00 -4.61 3.10
N PHE A 146 8.35 -5.46 4.06
CA PHE A 146 9.16 -6.65 3.84
C PHE A 146 8.27 -7.89 3.97
N LEU A 147 8.19 -8.67 2.91
CA LEU A 147 7.32 -9.84 2.80
C LEU A 147 8.10 -11.14 2.99
N ASN A 148 7.43 -12.18 3.50
CA ASN A 148 7.99 -13.52 3.69
C ASN A 148 9.24 -13.52 4.58
N VAL A 149 9.21 -12.74 5.66
CA VAL A 149 10.29 -12.66 6.65
C VAL A 149 10.15 -13.81 7.63
N SER A 150 11.23 -14.54 7.92
CA SER A 150 11.24 -15.67 8.86
C SER A 150 12.52 -15.71 9.68
N GLY A 151 12.40 -16.15 10.93
CA GLY A 151 13.54 -16.14 11.86
C GLY A 151 13.70 -14.80 12.57
N ILE A 152 14.11 -14.86 13.84
CA ILE A 152 14.20 -13.67 14.70
C ILE A 152 15.20 -12.64 14.19
N ASP A 153 16.33 -13.07 13.64
CA ASP A 153 17.36 -12.16 13.14
C ASP A 153 16.84 -11.34 11.93
N ASP A 154 16.11 -11.98 11.03
CA ASP A 154 15.51 -11.31 9.86
C ASP A 154 14.36 -10.39 10.29
N ILE A 155 13.57 -10.75 11.30
CA ILE A 155 12.53 -9.87 11.87
C ILE A 155 13.16 -8.63 12.49
N LEU A 156 14.21 -8.77 13.28
CA LEU A 156 14.93 -7.65 13.86
C LEU A 156 15.53 -6.72 12.79
N LEU A 157 16.13 -7.30 11.76
CA LEU A 157 16.66 -6.53 10.64
C LEU A 157 15.54 -5.80 9.86
N ALA A 158 14.42 -6.47 9.60
CA ALA A 158 13.29 -5.88 8.92
C ALA A 158 12.65 -4.73 9.72
N ILE A 159 12.55 -4.84 11.04
CA ILE A 159 12.09 -3.74 11.91
C ILE A 159 13.05 -2.53 11.80
N LYS A 160 14.37 -2.73 11.83
CA LYS A 160 15.33 -1.63 11.62
C LYS A 160 15.17 -0.98 10.23
N LYS A 161 14.99 -1.79 9.18
CA LYS A 161 14.76 -1.28 7.84
C LYS A 161 13.44 -0.51 7.73
N VAL A 162 12.39 -0.95 8.43
CA VAL A 162 11.15 -0.17 8.56
C VAL A 162 11.44 1.17 9.23
N PHE A 163 12.18 1.22 10.32
CA PHE A 163 12.57 2.47 10.98
C PHE A 163 13.41 3.36 10.05
N ALA A 164 14.35 2.78 9.32
CA ALA A 164 15.18 3.46 8.34
C ALA A 164 14.37 4.06 7.19
N SER A 165 13.24 3.44 6.79
CA SER A 165 12.41 3.89 5.68
C SER A 165 11.81 5.28 5.87
N LEU A 166 11.72 5.79 7.10
CA LEU A 166 11.34 7.17 7.40
C LEU A 166 12.33 8.18 6.79
N TYR A 167 13.55 7.73 6.51
CA TYR A 167 14.64 8.54 5.93
C TYR A 167 14.95 8.17 4.48
N ASN A 168 13.99 7.60 3.76
CA ASN A 168 14.03 7.50 2.31
C ASN A 168 13.96 8.91 1.70
N ASP A 169 14.63 9.14 0.59
CA ASP A 169 14.76 10.44 -0.07
C ASP A 169 13.37 11.09 -0.30
N ARG A 170 12.42 10.30 -0.80
CA ARG A 170 11.03 10.74 -1.00
C ARG A 170 10.33 11.11 0.31
N ALA A 171 10.56 10.36 1.40
CA ALA A 171 9.95 10.63 2.69
C ALA A 171 10.53 11.90 3.35
N ILE A 172 11.82 12.16 3.20
CA ILE A 172 12.47 13.40 3.64
C ILE A 172 11.91 14.57 2.85
N SER A 173 11.95 14.50 1.51
CA SER A 173 11.46 15.53 0.60
C SER A 173 9.99 15.87 0.84
N TYR A 174 9.14 14.84 1.01
CA TYR A 174 7.72 15.01 1.28
C TYR A 174 7.47 15.80 2.58
N ARG A 175 8.14 15.43 3.69
CA ARG A 175 7.98 16.14 4.96
C ARG A 175 8.35 17.63 4.84
N VAL A 176 9.45 17.92 4.16
CA VAL A 176 9.87 19.31 3.94
C VAL A 176 8.86 20.09 3.09
N HIS A 177 8.37 19.51 1.98
CA HIS A 177 7.37 20.16 1.12
C HIS A 177 6.04 20.42 1.84
N GLN A 178 5.65 19.54 2.75
CA GLN A 178 4.43 19.69 3.55
C GLN A 178 4.62 20.56 4.81
N GLY A 179 5.86 21.03 5.06
CA GLY A 179 6.16 21.84 6.24
C GLY A 179 6.15 21.06 7.56
N PHE A 180 6.22 19.73 7.51
CA PHE A 180 6.34 18.92 8.72
C PHE A 180 7.76 18.97 9.30
N LYS A 181 7.87 19.18 10.60
CA LYS A 181 9.12 18.97 11.30
C LYS A 181 9.45 17.48 11.32
N HIS A 182 10.70 17.12 11.03
CA HIS A 182 11.14 15.72 11.01
C HIS A 182 10.92 14.98 12.33
N GLU A 183 10.89 15.71 13.45
CA GLU A 183 10.74 15.18 14.80
C GLU A 183 9.29 14.76 15.16
N ILE A 184 8.28 15.23 14.43
CA ILE A 184 6.87 15.00 14.77
C ILE A 184 6.37 13.64 14.28
N VAL A 185 7.01 13.07 13.26
CA VAL A 185 6.58 11.82 12.65
C VAL A 185 7.33 10.66 13.27
N SER A 186 6.60 9.80 13.96
CA SER A 186 7.13 8.56 14.52
C SER A 186 6.59 7.34 13.76
N LEU A 187 7.33 6.23 13.85
CA LEU A 187 6.98 4.97 13.21
C LEU A 187 6.68 3.87 14.21
N SER A 188 5.78 3.02 13.81
CA SER A 188 5.57 1.68 14.36
C SER A 188 5.88 0.65 13.28
N ALA A 189 6.55 -0.43 13.64
CA ALA A 189 6.75 -1.58 12.76
C ALA A 189 5.75 -2.67 13.15
N GLY A 190 4.81 -2.97 12.25
CA GLY A 190 3.87 -4.07 12.41
C GLY A 190 4.47 -5.37 11.89
N VAL A 191 4.47 -6.42 12.69
CA VAL A 191 4.86 -7.80 12.32
C VAL A 191 3.59 -8.62 12.22
N GLN A 192 3.10 -8.83 11.02
CA GLN A 192 1.82 -9.48 10.72
C GLN A 192 2.05 -10.84 10.06
N GLN A 193 1.28 -11.86 10.46
CA GLN A 193 1.32 -13.17 9.82
C GLN A 193 1.04 -13.05 8.32
N MET A 194 1.84 -13.70 7.48
CA MET A 194 1.62 -13.79 6.03
C MET A 194 0.45 -14.73 5.71
N VAL A 195 -0.40 -14.28 4.77
CA VAL A 195 -1.38 -15.14 4.11
C VAL A 195 -0.73 -15.80 2.89
N ARG A 196 -0.92 -17.10 2.71
CA ARG A 196 -0.31 -17.87 1.61
C ARG A 196 -0.96 -17.59 0.26
N SER A 197 -1.10 -16.30 -0.07
CA SER A 197 -1.59 -15.87 -1.38
C SER A 197 -0.59 -16.08 -2.51
N ASP A 198 0.69 -16.35 -2.20
CA ASP A 198 1.71 -16.75 -3.17
C ASP A 198 1.28 -17.97 -4.00
N ILE A 199 0.49 -18.88 -3.40
CA ILE A 199 -0.15 -20.05 -4.03
C ILE A 199 -1.67 -19.87 -4.23
N GLY A 200 -2.21 -18.71 -3.89
CA GLY A 200 -3.59 -18.28 -4.04
C GLY A 200 -3.73 -17.07 -4.96
N SER A 201 -4.48 -16.08 -4.48
CA SER A 201 -4.69 -14.80 -5.16
C SER A 201 -4.81 -13.66 -4.13
N SER A 202 -4.70 -12.44 -4.61
CA SER A 202 -4.80 -11.24 -3.80
C SER A 202 -5.27 -10.05 -4.63
N GLY A 203 -5.61 -8.98 -3.99
CA GLY A 203 -6.04 -7.78 -4.67
C GLY A 203 -6.43 -6.63 -3.76
N VAL A 204 -7.04 -5.65 -4.36
CA VAL A 204 -7.58 -4.46 -3.69
C VAL A 204 -9.06 -4.36 -4.01
N MET A 205 -9.85 -3.87 -3.07
CA MET A 205 -11.25 -3.55 -3.31
C MET A 205 -11.61 -2.19 -2.71
N PHE A 206 -12.55 -1.53 -3.38
CA PHE A 206 -13.07 -0.22 -2.97
C PHE A 206 -14.57 -0.31 -2.76
N THR A 207 -15.06 0.36 -1.75
CA THR A 207 -16.50 0.41 -1.47
C THR A 207 -17.24 1.47 -2.30
N LEU A 208 -16.63 1.96 -3.34
CA LEU A 208 -17.21 2.82 -4.38
C LEU A 208 -16.50 2.59 -5.72
N ASP A 209 -17.07 3.11 -6.81
CA ASP A 209 -16.35 3.20 -8.07
C ASP A 209 -15.33 4.35 -8.03
N THR A 210 -14.06 4.03 -8.15
CA THR A 210 -12.95 4.98 -8.01
C THR A 210 -12.87 6.02 -9.13
N GLU A 211 -13.61 5.85 -10.23
CA GLU A 211 -13.66 6.83 -11.32
C GLU A 211 -14.83 7.80 -11.17
N SER A 212 -16.03 7.29 -10.95
CA SER A 212 -17.24 8.11 -10.87
C SER A 212 -17.63 8.55 -9.48
N GLY A 213 -17.12 7.85 -8.44
CA GLY A 213 -17.56 8.04 -7.06
C GLY A 213 -18.91 7.39 -6.75
N PHE A 214 -19.43 6.51 -7.64
CA PHE A 214 -20.71 5.85 -7.41
C PHE A 214 -20.63 4.88 -6.23
N ASN A 215 -21.47 5.09 -5.21
CA ASN A 215 -21.37 4.44 -3.90
C ASN A 215 -22.08 3.07 -3.82
N ASP A 216 -22.99 2.74 -4.73
CA ASP A 216 -23.78 1.51 -4.66
C ASP A 216 -23.08 0.29 -5.27
N VAL A 217 -21.76 0.36 -5.46
CA VAL A 217 -20.95 -0.76 -5.94
C VAL A 217 -19.74 -1.01 -5.03
N VAL A 218 -19.29 -2.27 -5.01
CA VAL A 218 -17.93 -2.65 -4.61
C VAL A 218 -17.14 -2.94 -5.87
N PHE A 219 -16.01 -2.27 -6.04
CA PHE A 219 -15.05 -2.52 -7.10
C PHE A 219 -13.93 -3.40 -6.58
N ILE A 220 -13.70 -4.57 -7.19
CA ILE A 220 -12.72 -5.56 -6.74
C ILE A 220 -11.72 -5.81 -7.85
N THR A 221 -10.44 -5.77 -7.53
CA THR A 221 -9.35 -6.23 -8.40
C THR A 221 -8.75 -7.51 -7.85
N SER A 222 -8.26 -8.40 -8.73
CA SER A 222 -7.68 -9.68 -8.33
C SER A 222 -6.57 -10.14 -9.27
N ALA A 223 -5.47 -10.64 -8.71
CA ALA A 223 -4.41 -11.32 -9.45
C ALA A 223 -3.88 -12.52 -8.66
N TYR A 224 -3.18 -13.43 -9.34
CA TYR A 224 -2.49 -14.54 -8.69
C TYR A 224 -1.26 -14.03 -7.91
N GLY A 225 -0.94 -14.68 -6.80
CA GLY A 225 0.24 -14.38 -6.01
C GLY A 225 0.04 -13.31 -4.96
N LEU A 226 1.14 -12.78 -4.43
CA LEU A 226 1.16 -11.75 -3.39
C LEU A 226 0.64 -10.41 -3.93
N GLY A 227 -0.03 -9.64 -3.06
CA GLY A 227 -0.75 -8.41 -3.40
C GLY A 227 0.13 -7.25 -3.90
N GLU A 228 1.41 -7.29 -3.61
CA GLU A 228 2.35 -6.22 -3.98
C GLU A 228 2.34 -5.90 -5.48
N THR A 229 2.22 -6.92 -6.35
CA THR A 229 2.12 -6.69 -7.81
C THR A 229 0.88 -5.94 -8.24
N VAL A 230 -0.22 -6.04 -7.49
CA VAL A 230 -1.46 -5.28 -7.74
C VAL A 230 -1.31 -3.85 -7.22
N VAL A 231 -0.81 -3.69 -6.01
CA VAL A 231 -0.61 -2.38 -5.36
C VAL A 231 0.39 -1.52 -6.14
N GLN A 232 1.51 -2.11 -6.58
CA GLN A 232 2.50 -1.42 -7.41
C GLN A 232 2.03 -1.19 -8.86
N GLY A 233 0.96 -1.85 -9.31
CA GLY A 233 0.48 -1.75 -10.69
C GLY A 233 1.33 -2.50 -11.71
N SER A 234 2.18 -3.42 -11.28
CA SER A 234 3.04 -4.21 -12.16
C SER A 234 2.29 -5.33 -12.90
N VAL A 235 1.06 -5.62 -12.49
CA VAL A 235 0.17 -6.60 -13.12
C VAL A 235 -1.13 -5.94 -13.55
N ASN A 236 -1.72 -6.41 -14.66
CA ASN A 236 -3.08 -6.06 -15.07
C ASN A 236 -4.05 -7.09 -14.48
N PRO A 237 -4.78 -6.76 -13.40
CA PRO A 237 -5.61 -7.69 -12.65
C PRO A 237 -6.96 -7.95 -13.33
N ASP A 238 -7.66 -9.00 -12.89
CA ASP A 238 -9.09 -9.14 -13.12
C ASP A 238 -9.84 -8.04 -12.38
N GLU A 239 -11.03 -7.69 -12.87
CA GLU A 239 -11.85 -6.65 -12.27
C GLU A 239 -13.30 -7.07 -12.22
N PHE A 240 -13.93 -6.75 -11.09
CA PHE A 240 -15.31 -7.10 -10.81
C PHE A 240 -16.04 -5.90 -10.22
N TYR A 241 -17.30 -5.72 -10.64
CA TYR A 241 -18.23 -4.78 -10.04
C TYR A 241 -19.37 -5.55 -9.39
N VAL A 242 -19.62 -5.31 -8.11
CA VAL A 242 -20.70 -5.95 -7.35
C VAL A 242 -21.66 -4.87 -6.86
N HIS A 243 -22.94 -5.02 -7.13
CA HIS A 243 -23.98 -4.05 -6.73
C HIS A 243 -24.44 -4.32 -5.30
N LYS A 244 -24.18 -3.39 -4.40
CA LYS A 244 -24.45 -3.52 -2.96
C LYS A 244 -25.94 -3.80 -2.64
N PRO A 245 -26.93 -3.02 -3.18
CA PRO A 245 -28.35 -3.27 -2.88
C PRO A 245 -28.83 -4.65 -3.34
N THR A 246 -28.33 -5.13 -4.50
CA THR A 246 -28.70 -6.45 -5.01
C THR A 246 -28.11 -7.56 -4.14
N LEU A 247 -26.85 -7.41 -3.71
CA LEU A 247 -26.17 -8.35 -2.82
C LEU A 247 -26.89 -8.43 -1.46
N SER A 248 -27.27 -7.30 -0.89
CA SER A 248 -28.03 -7.23 0.37
C SER A 248 -29.41 -7.91 0.28
N SER A 249 -30.00 -7.99 -0.91
CA SER A 249 -31.26 -8.69 -1.14
C SER A 249 -31.12 -10.20 -1.41
N GLY A 250 -29.89 -10.73 -1.32
CA GLY A 250 -29.60 -12.17 -1.53
C GLY A 250 -29.72 -12.61 -3.00
N ARG A 251 -29.56 -11.69 -3.96
CA ARG A 251 -29.65 -11.98 -5.40
C ARG A 251 -28.26 -11.93 -6.04
N PRO A 252 -28.04 -12.61 -7.18
CA PRO A 252 -26.79 -12.49 -7.94
C PRO A 252 -26.46 -11.02 -8.22
N ALA A 253 -25.34 -10.54 -7.69
CA ALA A 253 -25.03 -9.11 -7.61
C ALA A 253 -23.86 -8.67 -8.47
N ILE A 254 -23.14 -9.60 -9.13
CA ILE A 254 -21.98 -9.27 -9.96
C ILE A 254 -22.44 -8.64 -11.28
N LEU A 255 -22.23 -7.34 -11.43
CA LEU A 255 -22.64 -6.57 -12.63
C LEU A 255 -21.70 -6.77 -13.81
N SER A 256 -20.39 -6.89 -13.52
CA SER A 256 -19.38 -6.96 -14.57
C SER A 256 -18.18 -7.78 -14.12
N ARG A 257 -17.59 -8.49 -15.06
CA ARG A 257 -16.33 -9.23 -14.91
C ARG A 257 -15.44 -8.89 -16.09
N LYS A 258 -14.22 -8.48 -15.82
CA LYS A 258 -13.23 -8.21 -16.85
C LYS A 258 -11.96 -9.02 -16.56
N LEU A 259 -11.59 -9.83 -17.54
CA LEU A 259 -10.38 -10.65 -17.43
C LEU A 259 -9.13 -9.79 -17.64
N GLY A 260 -8.23 -9.81 -16.67
CA GLY A 260 -6.91 -9.19 -16.75
C GLY A 260 -5.90 -10.05 -17.47
N SER A 261 -4.80 -9.46 -17.93
CA SER A 261 -3.73 -10.23 -18.58
C SER A 261 -2.96 -11.11 -17.58
N LYS A 262 -2.84 -10.69 -16.34
CA LYS A 262 -2.18 -11.41 -15.21
C LYS A 262 -0.90 -12.13 -15.62
N SER A 263 -0.03 -11.39 -16.36
CA SER A 263 1.16 -12.00 -17.00
C SER A 263 2.21 -12.45 -16.01
N ILE A 264 2.27 -11.83 -14.85
CA ILE A 264 3.22 -12.10 -13.77
C ILE A 264 2.49 -12.29 -12.45
N LYS A 265 3.14 -12.95 -11.50
CA LYS A 265 2.76 -13.04 -10.10
C LYS A 265 3.99 -13.06 -9.22
N MET A 266 3.86 -12.57 -8.00
CA MET A 266 4.91 -12.66 -6.98
C MET A 266 4.62 -13.86 -6.08
N ILE A 267 5.66 -14.65 -5.83
CA ILE A 267 5.62 -15.85 -4.97
C ILE A 267 6.78 -15.83 -4.00
N TYR A 268 6.74 -16.68 -3.01
CA TYR A 268 7.91 -16.92 -2.15
C TYR A 268 9.07 -17.45 -3.00
N ALA A 269 10.26 -16.97 -2.71
CA ALA A 269 11.47 -17.48 -3.35
C ALA A 269 11.87 -18.83 -2.72
N ASP A 270 12.72 -19.58 -3.43
CA ASP A 270 13.26 -20.83 -2.91
C ASP A 270 14.07 -20.58 -1.63
N ALA A 271 13.99 -21.52 -0.67
CA ALA A 271 14.68 -21.42 0.63
C ALA A 271 16.22 -21.27 0.53
N LYS A 272 16.80 -21.52 -0.64
CA LYS A 272 18.25 -21.36 -0.92
C LYS A 272 18.58 -19.98 -1.50
N SER A 273 17.58 -19.15 -1.75
CA SER A 273 17.75 -17.82 -2.32
C SER A 273 18.08 -16.79 -1.25
N ASN A 274 18.86 -15.78 -1.59
CA ASN A 274 19.11 -14.62 -0.72
C ASN A 274 17.96 -13.58 -0.76
N ILE A 275 16.90 -13.86 -1.54
CA ILE A 275 15.70 -13.02 -1.63
C ILE A 275 14.52 -13.78 -1.02
N SER A 276 13.61 -13.06 -0.38
CA SER A 276 12.43 -13.63 0.28
C SER A 276 11.27 -13.90 -0.69
N VAL A 277 11.13 -13.09 -1.74
CA VAL A 277 10.08 -13.19 -2.75
C VAL A 277 10.65 -13.02 -4.16
N GLN A 278 9.98 -13.59 -5.16
CA GLN A 278 10.36 -13.49 -6.57
C GLN A 278 9.16 -13.33 -7.48
N THR A 279 9.34 -12.60 -8.57
CA THR A 279 8.33 -12.45 -9.61
C THR A 279 8.51 -13.51 -10.71
N VAL A 280 7.45 -14.23 -11.02
CA VAL A 280 7.43 -15.28 -12.03
C VAL A 280 6.30 -15.08 -13.04
N SER A 281 6.47 -15.61 -14.26
CA SER A 281 5.43 -15.58 -15.28
C SER A 281 4.27 -16.54 -14.95
N VAL A 282 3.04 -16.10 -15.18
CA VAL A 282 1.85 -16.92 -15.06
C VAL A 282 1.62 -17.73 -16.33
N LYS A 283 1.35 -19.03 -16.20
CA LYS A 283 1.07 -19.92 -17.34
C LYS A 283 -0.13 -19.43 -18.15
N LYS A 284 -0.04 -19.49 -19.49
CA LYS A 284 -1.08 -19.00 -20.41
C LYS A 284 -2.49 -19.53 -20.07
N GLN A 285 -2.61 -20.79 -19.69
CA GLN A 285 -3.88 -21.41 -19.33
C GLN A 285 -4.51 -20.76 -18.08
N GLN A 286 -3.73 -20.44 -17.06
CA GLN A 286 -4.20 -19.75 -15.85
C GLN A 286 -4.59 -18.30 -16.16
N ARG A 287 -3.87 -17.61 -17.05
CA ARG A 287 -4.17 -16.23 -17.44
C ARG A 287 -5.54 -16.09 -18.12
N LEU A 288 -6.06 -17.14 -18.75
CA LEU A 288 -7.35 -17.19 -19.42
C LEU A 288 -8.53 -17.51 -18.46
N GLN A 289 -8.27 -17.63 -17.17
CA GLN A 289 -9.25 -17.88 -16.13
C GLN A 289 -9.26 -16.72 -15.14
N PHE A 290 -10.43 -16.44 -14.55
CA PHE A 290 -10.50 -15.53 -13.42
C PHE A 290 -9.78 -16.13 -12.21
N SER A 291 -9.12 -15.28 -11.44
CA SER A 291 -8.40 -15.65 -10.23
C SER A 291 -9.29 -15.84 -9.01
N LEU A 292 -10.57 -15.47 -9.11
CA LEU A 292 -11.63 -15.68 -8.14
C LEU A 292 -12.85 -16.32 -8.80
N ASN A 293 -13.62 -17.10 -8.03
CA ASN A 293 -14.96 -17.55 -8.40
C ASN A 293 -16.04 -16.58 -7.88
N ASP A 294 -17.28 -16.76 -8.37
CA ASP A 294 -18.41 -15.87 -8.03
C ASP A 294 -18.69 -15.81 -6.53
N THR A 295 -18.61 -16.94 -5.82
CA THR A 295 -18.84 -17.01 -4.36
C THR A 295 -17.79 -16.16 -3.61
N GLN A 296 -16.53 -16.26 -4.00
CA GLN A 296 -15.44 -15.46 -3.41
C GLN A 296 -15.61 -13.96 -3.69
N ILE A 297 -16.04 -13.61 -4.89
CA ILE A 297 -16.30 -12.21 -5.27
C ILE A 297 -17.43 -11.62 -4.41
N GLU A 298 -18.56 -12.34 -4.27
CA GLU A 298 -19.68 -11.89 -3.45
C GLU A 298 -19.32 -11.84 -1.96
N GLN A 299 -18.51 -12.79 -1.46
CA GLN A 299 -18.02 -12.78 -0.09
C GLN A 299 -17.11 -11.58 0.19
N LEU A 300 -16.18 -11.25 -0.70
CA LEU A 300 -15.35 -10.03 -0.61
C LEU A 300 -16.22 -8.78 -0.59
N ALA A 301 -17.24 -8.72 -1.43
CA ALA A 301 -18.15 -7.57 -1.45
C ALA A 301 -18.96 -7.46 -0.14
N GLN A 302 -19.36 -8.58 0.48
CA GLN A 302 -19.99 -8.57 1.80
C GLN A 302 -19.03 -8.06 2.88
N TYR A 303 -17.76 -8.48 2.85
CA TYR A 303 -16.74 -8.00 3.76
C TYR A 303 -16.52 -6.50 3.59
N ALA A 304 -16.41 -6.02 2.34
CA ALA A 304 -16.25 -4.60 2.04
C ALA A 304 -17.41 -3.76 2.59
N MET A 305 -18.65 -4.22 2.42
CA MET A 305 -19.84 -3.53 2.95
C MET A 305 -19.86 -3.51 4.48
N ALA A 306 -19.45 -4.59 5.13
CA ALA A 306 -19.38 -4.67 6.59
C ALA A 306 -18.30 -3.70 7.13
N ILE A 307 -17.13 -3.65 6.48
CA ILE A 307 -16.05 -2.73 6.82
C ILE A 307 -16.50 -1.28 6.60
N GLU A 308 -17.11 -0.95 5.45
CA GLU A 308 -17.64 0.39 5.19
C GLU A 308 -18.66 0.83 6.24
N LEU A 309 -19.57 -0.07 6.63
CA LEU A 309 -20.57 0.21 7.68
C LEU A 309 -19.90 0.48 9.03
N HIS A 310 -18.89 -0.31 9.39
CA HIS A 310 -18.14 -0.18 10.65
C HIS A 310 -17.42 1.18 10.73
N TYR A 311 -16.72 1.58 9.66
CA TYR A 311 -15.99 2.85 9.62
C TYR A 311 -16.85 4.07 9.26
N GLY A 312 -18.08 3.85 8.76
CA GLY A 312 -19.02 4.91 8.38
C GLY A 312 -18.59 5.75 7.19
N ARG A 313 -17.70 5.24 6.35
CA ARG A 313 -17.14 5.93 5.16
C ARG A 313 -16.65 4.96 4.10
N ALA A 314 -16.45 5.47 2.89
CA ALA A 314 -15.86 4.68 1.81
C ALA A 314 -14.43 4.22 2.14
N MET A 315 -14.12 2.99 1.78
CA MET A 315 -12.88 2.31 2.17
C MET A 315 -12.12 1.77 0.97
N ASP A 316 -10.78 1.80 1.08
CA ASP A 316 -9.77 1.12 0.27
C ASP A 316 -9.25 -0.06 1.10
N ILE A 317 -9.38 -1.27 0.57
CA ILE A 317 -9.19 -2.51 1.33
C ILE A 317 -8.30 -3.46 0.54
N GLU A 318 -7.21 -3.92 1.16
CA GLU A 318 -6.36 -4.98 0.63
C GLU A 318 -6.82 -6.32 1.17
N TRP A 319 -6.88 -7.33 0.31
CA TRP A 319 -7.33 -8.68 0.65
C TRP A 319 -6.42 -9.75 0.05
N ALA A 320 -6.46 -10.94 0.64
CA ALA A 320 -5.72 -12.10 0.20
C ALA A 320 -6.55 -13.38 0.33
N LEU A 321 -6.45 -14.28 -0.65
CA LEU A 321 -6.98 -15.65 -0.60
C LEU A 321 -5.82 -16.59 -0.29
N ASP A 322 -5.92 -17.30 0.83
CA ASP A 322 -4.92 -18.28 1.21
C ASP A 322 -5.08 -19.56 0.37
N GLY A 323 -4.00 -19.98 -0.29
CA GLY A 323 -4.01 -21.16 -1.14
C GLY A 323 -3.97 -22.48 -0.38
N ASN A 324 -3.69 -22.48 0.94
CA ASN A 324 -3.70 -23.69 1.77
C ASN A 324 -5.11 -23.99 2.33
N ASP A 325 -5.76 -22.98 2.92
CA ASP A 325 -7.05 -23.17 3.58
C ASP A 325 -8.25 -22.68 2.76
N GLY A 326 -8.00 -21.95 1.66
CA GLY A 326 -9.02 -21.41 0.75
C GLY A 326 -9.85 -20.27 1.34
N LYS A 327 -9.42 -19.68 2.46
CA LYS A 327 -10.13 -18.57 3.10
C LYS A 327 -9.67 -17.22 2.61
N LEU A 328 -10.59 -16.27 2.69
CA LEU A 328 -10.34 -14.87 2.40
C LEU A 328 -9.94 -14.11 3.67
N TYR A 329 -8.89 -13.33 3.56
CA TYR A 329 -8.34 -12.50 4.63
C TYR A 329 -8.33 -11.03 4.21
N ILE A 330 -8.63 -10.15 5.14
CA ILE A 330 -8.42 -8.70 4.99
C ILE A 330 -7.05 -8.39 5.59
N VAL A 331 -6.16 -7.82 4.79
CA VAL A 331 -4.77 -7.56 5.21
C VAL A 331 -4.47 -6.09 5.48
N GLN A 332 -5.34 -5.19 5.00
CA GLN A 332 -5.33 -3.76 5.33
C GLN A 332 -6.68 -3.13 4.97
N ALA A 333 -7.10 -2.11 5.72
CA ALA A 333 -8.19 -1.22 5.33
C ALA A 333 -7.84 0.21 5.72
N ARG A 334 -8.18 1.17 4.84
CA ARG A 334 -8.01 2.61 5.08
C ARG A 334 -9.15 3.39 4.43
N PRO A 335 -9.44 4.61 4.92
CA PRO A 335 -10.41 5.49 4.26
C PRO A 335 -10.03 5.78 2.81
N GLU A 336 -11.00 5.72 1.90
CA GLU A 336 -10.83 6.22 0.56
C GLU A 336 -10.85 7.76 0.60
N THR A 337 -9.81 8.42 0.06
CA THR A 337 -9.60 9.87 0.24
C THR A 337 -9.69 10.67 -1.05
N VAL A 338 -9.73 10.03 -2.21
CA VAL A 338 -9.68 10.72 -3.51
C VAL A 338 -11.08 11.15 -3.96
N LYS A 339 -12.04 10.23 -3.98
CA LYS A 339 -13.40 10.50 -4.46
C LYS A 339 -14.38 10.92 -3.36
N SER A 340 -14.18 10.42 -2.15
CA SER A 340 -15.03 10.79 -1.01
C SER A 340 -14.94 12.28 -0.63
N ARG A 341 -13.85 12.98 -0.99
CA ARG A 341 -13.67 14.42 -0.78
C ARG A 341 -14.28 15.31 -1.87
N GLN A 342 -14.62 14.75 -3.01
CA GLN A 342 -15.26 15.52 -4.07
C GLN A 342 -16.69 15.81 -3.67
N ASN A 343 -16.92 17.03 -3.17
CA ASN A 343 -18.28 17.53 -2.92
C ASN A 343 -19.15 17.29 -4.15
N ASN A 344 -20.35 16.77 -3.94
CA ASN A 344 -21.42 16.55 -4.88
C ASN A 344 -21.68 17.79 -5.80
N SER A 345 -20.77 18.11 -6.69
CA SER A 345 -21.13 18.92 -7.84
C SER A 345 -21.94 18.02 -8.76
N GLN A 346 -23.23 18.23 -8.82
CA GLN A 346 -24.20 17.53 -9.69
C GLN A 346 -23.93 17.75 -11.19
N LYS A 347 -22.71 18.18 -11.57
CA LYS A 347 -22.31 18.38 -12.96
C LYS A 347 -21.49 17.18 -13.41
N ILE A 348 -22.08 16.38 -14.30
CA ILE A 348 -21.35 15.37 -15.07
C ILE A 348 -20.78 16.08 -16.29
N GLU A 349 -19.46 16.27 -16.33
CA GLU A 349 -18.76 16.76 -17.50
C GLU A 349 -18.41 15.56 -18.40
N ARG A 350 -18.89 15.59 -19.65
CA ARG A 350 -18.58 14.57 -20.65
C ARG A 350 -17.75 15.19 -21.76
N TYR A 351 -16.52 14.70 -21.92
CA TYR A 351 -15.64 15.09 -23.02
C TYR A 351 -15.86 14.15 -24.19
N GLN A 352 -15.99 14.71 -25.39
CA GLN A 352 -16.17 13.94 -26.63
C GLN A 352 -15.24 14.49 -27.71
N LEU A 353 -14.46 13.60 -28.34
CA LEU A 353 -13.68 13.90 -29.52
C LEU A 353 -14.65 14.24 -30.67
N GLN A 354 -14.46 15.40 -31.32
CA GLN A 354 -15.26 15.85 -32.46
C GLN A 354 -14.71 15.34 -33.78
N GLU A 355 -13.38 15.09 -33.83
CA GLU A 355 -12.72 14.64 -35.07
C GLU A 355 -12.06 13.27 -34.79
N THR A 356 -12.07 12.42 -35.82
CA THR A 356 -11.42 11.10 -35.79
C THR A 356 -10.16 11.13 -36.66
N SER A 357 -9.09 10.51 -36.18
CA SER A 357 -7.85 10.29 -36.92
C SER A 357 -7.45 8.81 -36.89
N ASN A 358 -6.35 8.46 -37.54
CA ASN A 358 -5.80 7.10 -37.43
C ASN A 358 -5.48 6.74 -36.00
N ILE A 359 -6.03 5.62 -35.53
CA ILE A 359 -5.72 5.09 -34.20
C ILE A 359 -4.35 4.43 -34.27
N LEU A 360 -3.39 4.93 -33.46
CA LEU A 360 -2.06 4.36 -33.35
C LEU A 360 -2.02 3.24 -32.32
N ILE A 361 -2.67 3.45 -31.17
CA ILE A 361 -2.79 2.48 -30.10
C ILE A 361 -4.16 2.63 -29.45
N GLU A 362 -4.68 1.54 -28.91
CA GLU A 362 -5.90 1.53 -28.13
C GLU A 362 -5.59 0.98 -26.75
N GLY A 363 -6.14 1.60 -25.72
CA GLY A 363 -5.93 1.25 -24.34
C GLY A 363 -7.15 1.52 -23.49
N ARG A 364 -6.99 1.31 -22.20
CA ARG A 364 -8.02 1.58 -21.22
C ARG A 364 -7.88 2.99 -20.68
N ALA A 365 -8.94 3.78 -20.78
CA ALA A 365 -9.00 5.10 -20.18
C ALA A 365 -9.16 5.00 -18.65
N ILE A 366 -8.49 5.90 -17.94
CA ILE A 366 -8.67 6.20 -16.52
C ILE A 366 -8.95 7.69 -16.42
N GLY A 367 -10.07 8.05 -15.79
CA GLY A 367 -10.58 9.42 -15.83
C GLY A 367 -11.39 9.73 -17.10
N GLN A 368 -11.95 10.94 -17.14
CA GLN A 368 -12.93 11.34 -18.18
C GLN A 368 -12.43 12.45 -19.11
N LYS A 369 -11.24 13.00 -18.85
CA LYS A 369 -10.67 14.11 -19.65
C LYS A 369 -9.90 13.61 -20.86
N ILE A 370 -9.74 14.48 -21.84
CA ILE A 370 -8.94 14.25 -23.05
C ILE A 370 -7.69 15.10 -22.95
N GLY A 371 -6.52 14.47 -22.92
CA GLY A 371 -5.22 15.15 -22.96
C GLY A 371 -4.67 15.19 -24.39
N THR A 372 -4.01 16.29 -24.73
CA THR A 372 -3.36 16.48 -26.03
C THR A 372 -1.95 17.00 -25.83
N GLY A 373 -1.00 16.57 -26.65
CA GLY A 373 0.39 17.02 -26.55
C GLY A 373 1.35 16.17 -27.38
N LYS A 374 2.62 16.51 -27.30
CA LYS A 374 3.69 15.74 -27.95
C LYS A 374 3.96 14.48 -27.14
N ALA A 375 3.92 13.31 -27.77
CA ALA A 375 4.28 12.05 -27.12
C ALA A 375 5.78 12.03 -26.77
N ARG A 376 6.07 11.72 -25.49
CA ARG A 376 7.41 11.50 -24.96
C ARG A 376 7.51 10.09 -24.42
N VAL A 377 8.28 9.26 -25.11
CA VAL A 377 8.55 7.89 -24.69
C VAL A 377 9.74 7.95 -23.74
N ILE A 378 9.52 7.64 -22.48
CA ILE A 378 10.51 7.66 -21.39
C ILE A 378 10.62 6.24 -20.86
N GLN A 379 11.83 5.67 -20.87
CA GLN A 379 12.06 4.31 -20.43
C GLN A 379 12.64 4.24 -19.01
N ASP A 380 13.35 5.27 -18.60
CA ASP A 380 14.06 5.32 -17.33
C ASP A 380 13.93 6.71 -16.67
N LEU A 381 13.98 6.73 -15.33
CA LEU A 381 13.89 7.93 -14.52
C LEU A 381 14.94 9.00 -14.89
N SER A 382 16.11 8.59 -15.35
CA SER A 382 17.19 9.49 -15.79
C SER A 382 16.82 10.34 -17.03
N GLU A 383 15.78 9.94 -17.76
CA GLU A 383 15.29 10.62 -18.96
C GLU A 383 14.16 11.62 -18.67
N MET A 384 13.72 11.76 -17.44
CA MET A 384 12.57 12.60 -17.06
C MET A 384 12.70 14.08 -17.50
N ASN A 385 13.92 14.60 -17.59
CA ASN A 385 14.20 15.96 -18.04
C ASN A 385 13.75 16.27 -19.47
N GLN A 386 13.43 15.24 -20.26
CA GLN A 386 12.93 15.38 -21.63
C GLN A 386 11.44 15.75 -21.67
N VAL A 387 10.68 15.50 -20.60
CA VAL A 387 9.25 15.80 -20.53
C VAL A 387 9.03 17.27 -20.21
N LYS A 388 8.21 17.93 -21.02
CA LYS A 388 7.83 19.32 -20.86
C LYS A 388 6.35 19.44 -20.48
N LYS A 389 6.01 20.58 -19.88
CA LYS A 389 4.61 20.87 -19.53
C LYS A 389 3.71 20.76 -20.76
N GLY A 390 2.66 19.94 -20.68
CA GLY A 390 1.70 19.69 -21.75
C GLY A 390 2.07 18.54 -22.69
N ASP A 391 3.22 17.85 -22.48
CA ASP A 391 3.51 16.63 -23.25
C ASP A 391 2.63 15.44 -22.80
N VAL A 392 2.51 14.43 -23.64
CA VAL A 392 1.92 13.13 -23.30
C VAL A 392 3.04 12.18 -22.91
N LEU A 393 3.08 11.77 -21.65
CA LEU A 393 4.06 10.81 -21.13
C LEU A 393 3.70 9.40 -21.59
N VAL A 394 4.64 8.69 -22.21
CA VAL A 394 4.50 7.29 -22.61
C VAL A 394 5.62 6.49 -21.96
N THR A 395 5.26 5.49 -21.15
CA THR A 395 6.24 4.67 -20.43
C THR A 395 5.71 3.24 -20.19
N ASP A 396 6.55 2.31 -19.74
CA ASP A 396 6.10 0.94 -19.44
C ASP A 396 5.19 0.90 -18.21
N MET A 397 5.61 1.54 -17.12
CA MET A 397 4.83 1.75 -15.89
C MET A 397 5.38 2.97 -15.15
N THR A 398 4.65 3.44 -14.15
CA THR A 398 5.12 4.48 -13.24
C THR A 398 5.04 4.01 -11.80
N ASP A 399 5.94 4.54 -10.99
CA ASP A 399 5.99 4.41 -9.54
C ASP A 399 5.98 5.82 -8.89
N PRO A 400 6.04 5.93 -7.56
CA PRO A 400 6.04 7.23 -6.89
C PRO A 400 7.13 8.21 -7.32
N ASP A 401 8.26 7.72 -7.80
CA ASP A 401 9.38 8.57 -8.22
C ASP A 401 9.09 9.34 -9.53
N TRP A 402 8.06 8.90 -10.29
CA TRP A 402 7.60 9.58 -11.51
C TRP A 402 6.67 10.78 -11.25
N GLU A 403 6.26 11.00 -10.02
CA GLU A 403 5.28 12.06 -9.68
C GLU A 403 5.65 13.45 -10.22
N PRO A 404 6.93 13.91 -10.15
CA PRO A 404 7.29 15.23 -10.66
C PRO A 404 7.01 15.42 -12.15
N VAL A 405 7.28 14.38 -12.95
CA VAL A 405 7.08 14.44 -14.41
C VAL A 405 5.62 14.19 -14.79
N MET A 406 4.92 13.37 -14.04
CA MET A 406 3.48 13.14 -14.22
C MET A 406 2.68 14.44 -14.05
N LYS A 407 3.07 15.32 -13.15
CA LYS A 407 2.46 16.64 -12.94
C LYS A 407 2.63 17.59 -14.14
N LEU A 408 3.62 17.37 -14.97
CA LEU A 408 3.87 18.16 -16.19
C LEU A 408 3.06 17.64 -17.38
N ALA A 409 2.71 16.37 -17.39
CA ALA A 409 2.06 15.71 -18.51
C ALA A 409 0.58 16.12 -18.66
N SER A 410 0.11 16.25 -19.89
CA SER A 410 -1.33 16.43 -20.24
C SER A 410 -2.10 15.12 -20.23
N ALA A 411 -1.42 14.00 -20.49
CA ALA A 411 -1.91 12.64 -20.39
C ALA A 411 -0.75 11.67 -20.12
N ILE A 412 -1.08 10.48 -19.62
CA ILE A 412 -0.10 9.43 -19.30
C ILE A 412 -0.57 8.14 -19.96
N ILE A 413 0.33 7.48 -20.68
CA ILE A 413 0.07 6.19 -21.33
C ILE A 413 1.08 5.18 -20.78
N THR A 414 0.57 4.07 -20.23
CA THR A 414 1.41 2.99 -19.69
C THR A 414 1.03 1.63 -20.29
N ASN A 415 1.99 0.71 -20.40
CA ASN A 415 1.72 -0.67 -20.81
C ASN A 415 1.11 -1.49 -19.68
N ARG A 416 1.45 -1.17 -18.43
CA ARG A 416 1.04 -1.90 -17.23
C ARG A 416 0.41 -0.95 -16.22
N GLY A 417 -0.40 -1.53 -15.36
CA GLY A 417 -1.10 -0.82 -14.31
C GLY A 417 -2.61 -1.03 -14.43
N GLY A 418 -3.26 -1.06 -13.28
CA GLY A 418 -4.72 -1.09 -13.16
C GLY A 418 -5.25 0.28 -12.73
N ARG A 419 -6.55 0.38 -12.50
CA ARG A 419 -7.20 1.59 -11.96
C ARG A 419 -6.73 1.95 -10.54
N THR A 420 -6.09 1.02 -9.86
CA THR A 420 -5.64 1.14 -8.48
C THR A 420 -4.14 1.36 -8.35
N CYS A 421 -3.40 1.40 -9.48
CA CYS A 421 -1.98 1.68 -9.45
C CYS A 421 -1.69 3.15 -9.15
N HIS A 422 -0.46 3.43 -8.72
CA HIS A 422 0.01 4.79 -8.40
C HIS A 422 -0.26 5.79 -9.54
N ALA A 423 0.01 5.40 -10.80
CA ALA A 423 -0.26 6.23 -11.97
C ALA A 423 -1.73 6.67 -12.06
N ALA A 424 -2.65 5.74 -11.81
CA ALA A 424 -4.08 6.02 -11.86
C ALA A 424 -4.51 6.97 -10.74
N ILE A 425 -4.04 6.73 -9.52
CA ILE A 425 -4.36 7.55 -8.34
C ILE A 425 -3.84 8.98 -8.54
N ILE A 426 -2.59 9.15 -8.94
CA ILE A 426 -2.00 10.47 -9.19
C ILE A 426 -2.68 11.16 -10.38
N ALA A 427 -2.91 10.46 -11.50
CA ALA A 427 -3.59 11.04 -12.65
C ALA A 427 -5.00 11.53 -12.30
N LEU A 428 -5.76 10.77 -11.49
CA LEU A 428 -7.08 11.19 -11.01
C LEU A 428 -6.99 12.37 -10.04
N SER A 429 -5.96 12.46 -9.20
CA SER A 429 -5.74 13.60 -8.30
C SER A 429 -5.32 14.87 -9.02
N LEU A 430 -4.56 14.76 -10.13
CA LEU A 430 -4.07 15.88 -10.95
C LEU A 430 -5.15 16.51 -11.84
N ILE A 431 -6.28 15.85 -12.03
CA ILE A 431 -7.41 16.33 -12.85
C ILE A 431 -8.01 17.65 -12.29
N HIS A 432 -7.67 18.03 -11.07
CA HIS A 432 -8.18 19.25 -10.42
C HIS A 432 -7.21 20.44 -10.46
N ILE A 433 -6.06 20.29 -11.06
CA ILE A 433 -5.11 21.37 -11.29
C ILE A 433 -5.10 21.75 -12.77
#